data_2b9ccc7b93d33dd4aed0678f6e0fd3bb
#
_entry.id   2b9ccc7b93d33dd4aed0678f6e0fd3bb
#
_cell.length_a   1.000
_cell.length_b   1.000
_cell.length_c   1.000
_cell.angle_alpha   90.00
_cell.angle_beta   90.00
_cell.angle_gamma   90.00
#
_symmetry.space_group_name_H-M   'P 1'
#
loop_
_entity.id
_entity.type
_entity.pdbx_description
1 polymer ?
#
loop_
_entity_poly.entity_id
_entity_poly.type
_entity_poly.pdbx_seq_one_letter_code
_entity_poly.pdbx_strand_id
1 'polypeptide(L)'
;MLGAGKIYRAVVKKIHQKEDEAAEEEERRERQREEYARKRREAEEKRKAEQAKATTGDAAVDSLILRGQQLLEQIRSENDRLPEPEISEQIDTIESIANQIFKAVIEQPKKAPQIRRFMDYYLPTTLKMLVAFRRMEEGNVTGESADNARQRIRESLDMVIEAFNKQLARLYEDDALDITTDIDVLETMLKQDGLIDSGLRTRTSTGEEK
;
A
#
# COMPACT_ATOMS: atom_id res chain seq x y z
N MET A 1 -9.74 19.71 -60.99
CA MET A 1 -10.16 20.05 -59.61
C MET A 1 -10.76 18.84 -58.86
N LEU A 2 -10.03 17.72 -58.72
CA LEU A 2 -10.51 16.46 -58.09
C LEU A 2 -9.75 16.08 -56.81
N GLY A 3 -8.85 16.89 -56.30
CA GLY A 3 -7.99 16.55 -55.18
C GLY A 3 -8.52 16.94 -53.80
N ALA A 4 -9.20 18.07 -53.67
CA ALA A 4 -9.64 18.63 -52.35
C ALA A 4 -10.67 17.77 -51.62
N GLY A 5 -11.61 17.15 -52.34
CA GLY A 5 -12.65 16.30 -51.74
C GLY A 5 -12.14 14.96 -51.17
N LYS A 6 -11.05 14.42 -51.71
CA LYS A 6 -10.40 13.20 -51.20
C LYS A 6 -9.65 13.48 -49.88
N ILE A 7 -8.97 14.63 -49.83
CA ILE A 7 -8.21 15.06 -48.65
C ILE A 7 -9.18 15.37 -47.49
N TYR A 8 -10.26 16.09 -47.79
CA TYR A 8 -11.29 16.37 -46.77
C TYR A 8 -11.92 15.10 -46.16
N ARG A 9 -12.32 14.13 -47.02
CA ARG A 9 -12.85 12.84 -46.49
C ARG A 9 -11.84 12.05 -45.69
N ALA A 10 -10.56 12.07 -46.05
CA ALA A 10 -9.50 11.39 -45.31
C ALA A 10 -9.26 12.03 -43.94
N VAL A 11 -9.32 13.36 -43.86
CA VAL A 11 -9.19 14.10 -42.59
C VAL A 11 -10.39 13.84 -41.68
N VAL A 12 -11.62 13.92 -42.21
CA VAL A 12 -12.85 13.64 -41.42
C VAL A 12 -12.84 12.20 -40.93
N LYS A 13 -12.43 11.24 -41.74
CA LYS A 13 -12.32 9.83 -41.32
C LYS A 13 -11.29 9.63 -40.20
N LYS A 14 -10.14 10.33 -40.25
CA LYS A 14 -9.13 10.29 -39.16
C LYS A 14 -9.63 10.93 -37.88
N ILE A 15 -10.43 11.98 -37.97
CA ILE A 15 -11.01 12.64 -36.78
C ILE A 15 -12.00 11.67 -36.10
N HIS A 16 -12.93 11.10 -36.86
CA HIS A 16 -13.90 10.12 -36.32
C HIS A 16 -13.20 8.90 -35.73
N GLN A 17 -12.17 8.37 -36.40
CA GLN A 17 -11.40 7.24 -35.88
C GLN A 17 -10.71 7.58 -34.54
N LYS A 18 -10.18 8.79 -34.37
CA LYS A 18 -9.60 9.24 -33.08
C LYS A 18 -10.64 9.45 -32.00
N GLU A 19 -11.83 9.92 -32.37
CA GLU A 19 -12.95 10.07 -31.44
C GLU A 19 -13.46 8.71 -30.96
N ASP A 20 -13.58 7.74 -31.88
CA ASP A 20 -13.98 6.35 -31.56
C ASP A 20 -12.92 5.66 -30.68
N GLU A 21 -11.62 5.80 -30.99
CA GLU A 21 -10.51 5.26 -30.20
C GLU A 21 -10.46 5.88 -28.77
N ALA A 22 -10.72 7.19 -28.67
CA ALA A 22 -10.76 7.87 -27.37
C ALA A 22 -11.99 7.42 -26.54
N ALA A 23 -13.14 7.25 -27.16
CA ALA A 23 -14.35 6.73 -26.50
C ALA A 23 -14.18 5.28 -26.01
N GLU A 24 -13.55 4.42 -26.83
CA GLU A 24 -13.24 3.03 -26.43
C GLU A 24 -12.24 2.97 -25.27
N GLU A 25 -11.25 3.87 -25.27
CA GLU A 25 -10.27 3.96 -24.19
C GLU A 25 -10.92 4.46 -22.89
N GLU A 26 -11.81 5.46 -22.97
CA GLU A 26 -12.56 5.97 -21.83
C GLU A 26 -13.47 4.89 -21.23
N GLU A 27 -14.23 4.17 -22.06
CA GLU A 27 -15.07 3.06 -21.62
C GLU A 27 -14.26 1.90 -20.98
N ARG A 28 -13.06 1.63 -21.51
CA ARG A 28 -12.16 0.64 -20.91
C ARG A 28 -11.65 1.09 -19.55
N ARG A 29 -11.27 2.37 -19.40
CA ARG A 29 -10.86 2.96 -18.13
C ARG A 29 -12.00 2.94 -17.10
N GLU A 30 -13.20 3.21 -17.54
CA GLU A 30 -14.40 3.20 -16.70
C GLU A 30 -14.71 1.78 -16.19
N ARG A 31 -14.69 0.78 -17.06
CA ARG A 31 -14.82 -0.63 -16.68
C ARG A 31 -13.72 -1.09 -15.69
N GLN A 32 -12.49 -0.67 -15.91
CA GLN A 32 -11.39 -0.98 -14.97
C GLN A 32 -11.62 -0.34 -13.59
N ARG A 33 -12.10 0.91 -13.55
CA ARG A 33 -12.45 1.60 -12.29
C ARG A 33 -13.58 0.89 -11.56
N GLU A 34 -14.62 0.49 -12.27
CA GLU A 34 -15.74 -0.24 -11.67
C GLU A 34 -15.34 -1.61 -11.12
N GLU A 35 -14.54 -2.37 -11.88
CA GLU A 35 -14.02 -3.66 -11.42
C GLU A 35 -13.12 -3.50 -10.18
N TYR A 36 -12.26 -2.50 -10.19
CA TYR A 36 -11.40 -2.17 -9.07
C TYR A 36 -12.22 -1.76 -7.83
N ALA A 37 -13.20 -0.88 -7.99
CA ALA A 37 -14.09 -0.45 -6.91
C ALA A 37 -14.88 -1.63 -6.32
N ARG A 38 -15.33 -2.59 -7.15
CA ARG A 38 -15.99 -3.80 -6.69
C ARG A 38 -15.07 -4.68 -5.88
N LYS A 39 -13.86 -4.98 -6.37
CA LYS A 39 -12.86 -5.78 -5.65
C LYS A 39 -12.50 -5.15 -4.29
N ARG A 40 -12.38 -3.82 -4.26
CA ARG A 40 -12.14 -3.09 -3.01
C ARG A 40 -13.27 -3.25 -2.01
N ARG A 41 -14.53 -3.11 -2.43
CA ARG A 41 -15.70 -3.29 -1.54
C ARG A 41 -15.76 -4.70 -0.95
N GLU A 42 -15.54 -5.72 -1.77
CA GLU A 42 -15.53 -7.12 -1.31
C GLU A 42 -14.39 -7.39 -0.29
N ALA A 43 -13.19 -6.84 -0.55
CA ALA A 43 -12.05 -6.93 0.37
C ALA A 43 -12.33 -6.19 1.69
N GLU A 44 -13.02 -5.06 1.62
CA GLU A 44 -13.40 -4.25 2.78
C GLU A 44 -14.42 -4.96 3.68
N GLU A 45 -15.46 -5.55 3.09
CA GLU A 45 -16.46 -6.31 3.85
C GLU A 45 -15.83 -7.48 4.60
N LYS A 46 -14.93 -8.23 3.95
CA LYS A 46 -14.17 -9.31 4.59
C LYS A 46 -13.34 -8.78 5.76
N ARG A 47 -12.65 -7.66 5.57
CA ARG A 47 -11.81 -7.06 6.61
C ARG A 47 -12.62 -6.54 7.78
N LYS A 48 -13.74 -5.84 7.54
CA LYS A 48 -14.64 -5.37 8.60
C LYS A 48 -15.19 -6.54 9.43
N ALA A 49 -15.52 -7.66 8.78
CA ALA A 49 -15.97 -8.87 9.45
C ALA A 49 -14.87 -9.53 10.31
N GLU A 50 -13.62 -9.48 9.88
CA GLU A 50 -12.48 -9.99 10.66
C GLU A 50 -12.12 -9.07 11.81
N GLN A 51 -12.13 -7.74 11.61
CA GLN A 51 -11.79 -6.74 12.62
C GLN A 51 -12.85 -6.64 13.74
N ALA A 52 -14.13 -6.84 13.43
CA ALA A 52 -15.21 -6.85 14.43
C ALA A 52 -15.06 -7.96 15.49
N LYS A 53 -14.16 -8.94 15.26
CA LYS A 53 -13.92 -10.07 16.16
C LYS A 53 -12.66 -9.92 17.04
N ALA A 54 -11.82 -8.92 16.80
CA ALA A 54 -10.53 -8.79 17.46
C ALA A 54 -10.55 -7.67 18.51
N THR A 55 -10.91 -8.01 19.73
CA THR A 55 -10.57 -7.22 20.91
C THR A 55 -9.30 -7.79 21.55
N THR A 56 -8.33 -6.92 21.85
CA THR A 56 -7.06 -7.33 22.46
C THR A 56 -7.19 -7.60 23.96
N GLY A 57 -8.30 -7.17 24.57
CA GLY A 57 -8.49 -7.15 26.03
C GLY A 57 -7.84 -5.95 26.72
N ASP A 58 -7.09 -5.12 25.98
CA ASP A 58 -6.53 -3.85 26.45
C ASP A 58 -7.27 -2.68 25.79
N ALA A 59 -8.07 -1.97 26.57
CA ALA A 59 -8.90 -0.88 26.07
C ALA A 59 -8.09 0.28 25.44
N ALA A 60 -6.86 0.50 25.89
CA ALA A 60 -5.98 1.53 25.32
C ALA A 60 -5.47 1.11 23.94
N VAL A 61 -5.12 -0.17 23.79
CA VAL A 61 -4.70 -0.74 22.48
C VAL A 61 -5.90 -0.77 21.54
N ASP A 62 -7.05 -1.21 21.98
CA ASP A 62 -8.27 -1.24 21.18
C ASP A 62 -8.66 0.16 20.67
N SER A 63 -8.55 1.18 21.54
CA SER A 63 -8.77 2.59 21.16
C SER A 63 -7.74 3.08 20.15
N LEU A 64 -6.47 2.69 20.28
CA LEU A 64 -5.41 3.02 19.34
C LEU A 64 -5.69 2.44 17.94
N ILE A 65 -6.05 1.16 17.89
CA ILE A 65 -6.40 0.46 16.64
C ILE A 65 -7.62 1.08 15.98
N LEU A 66 -8.68 1.36 16.75
CA LEU A 66 -9.90 2.00 16.25
C LEU A 66 -9.59 3.37 15.61
N ARG A 67 -8.77 4.20 16.26
CA ARG A 67 -8.32 5.48 15.69
C ARG A 67 -7.55 5.29 14.38
N GLY A 68 -6.69 4.28 14.31
CA GLY A 68 -5.95 3.96 13.09
C GLY A 68 -6.86 3.53 11.94
N GLN A 69 -7.84 2.70 12.23
CA GLN A 69 -8.84 2.27 11.25
C GLN A 69 -9.69 3.44 10.72
N GLN A 70 -10.06 4.38 11.59
CA GLN A 70 -10.75 5.61 11.20
C GLN A 70 -9.90 6.48 10.27
N LEU A 71 -8.59 6.58 10.52
CA LEU A 71 -7.68 7.30 9.62
C LEU A 71 -7.54 6.60 8.26
N LEU A 72 -7.44 5.27 8.23
CA LEU A 72 -7.43 4.52 6.97
C LEU A 72 -8.73 4.68 6.18
N GLU A 73 -9.86 4.72 6.85
CA GLU A 73 -11.17 4.97 6.20
C GLU A 73 -11.22 6.36 5.56
N GLN A 74 -10.68 7.38 6.24
CA GLN A 74 -10.57 8.72 5.68
C GLN A 74 -9.61 8.75 4.48
N ILE A 75 -8.45 8.09 4.57
CA ILE A 75 -7.49 7.96 3.46
C ILE A 75 -8.17 7.33 2.25
N ARG A 76 -8.94 6.25 2.46
CA ARG A 76 -9.71 5.58 1.40
C ARG A 76 -10.74 6.50 0.79
N SER A 77 -11.53 7.20 1.62
CA SER A 77 -12.56 8.14 1.16
C SER A 77 -11.97 9.27 0.31
N GLU A 78 -10.77 9.74 0.63
CA GLU A 78 -10.06 10.71 -0.20
C GLU A 78 -9.59 10.07 -1.52
N ASN A 79 -9.06 8.85 -1.48
CA ASN A 79 -8.62 8.11 -2.66
C ASN A 79 -9.75 7.83 -3.66
N ASP A 80 -10.95 7.49 -3.17
CA ASP A 80 -12.12 7.22 -4.02
C ASP A 80 -12.53 8.43 -4.89
N ARG A 81 -12.08 9.63 -4.52
CA ARG A 81 -12.33 10.88 -5.25
C ARG A 81 -11.22 11.27 -6.22
N LEU A 82 -10.13 10.51 -6.23
CA LEU A 82 -8.98 10.80 -7.09
C LEU A 82 -9.11 10.05 -8.43
N PRO A 83 -8.89 10.74 -9.56
CA PRO A 83 -8.98 10.13 -10.88
C PRO A 83 -7.74 9.34 -11.28
N GLU A 84 -6.63 9.42 -10.52
CA GLU A 84 -5.33 8.89 -10.87
C GLU A 84 -5.12 7.44 -10.39
N PRO A 85 -5.02 6.44 -11.29
CA PRO A 85 -4.81 5.04 -10.91
C PRO A 85 -3.51 4.80 -10.15
N GLU A 86 -2.42 5.50 -10.50
CA GLU A 86 -1.12 5.34 -9.85
C GLU A 86 -1.17 5.69 -8.36
N ILE A 87 -1.81 6.81 -8.02
CA ILE A 87 -2.02 7.20 -6.61
C ILE A 87 -2.89 6.16 -5.89
N SER A 88 -3.93 5.66 -6.56
CA SER A 88 -4.81 4.65 -5.97
C SER A 88 -4.06 3.36 -5.64
N GLU A 89 -3.16 2.90 -6.51
CA GLU A 89 -2.31 1.72 -6.26
C GLU A 89 -1.34 1.94 -5.08
N GLN A 90 -0.73 3.13 -4.98
CA GLN A 90 0.11 3.49 -3.84
C GLN A 90 -0.69 3.49 -2.53
N ILE A 91 -1.90 4.04 -2.53
CA ILE A 91 -2.76 4.09 -1.35
C ILE A 91 -3.24 2.69 -0.93
N ASP A 92 -3.59 1.83 -1.87
CA ASP A 92 -3.95 0.45 -1.55
C ASP A 92 -2.80 -0.32 -0.92
N THR A 93 -1.59 -0.07 -1.40
CA THR A 93 -0.37 -0.63 -0.80
C THR A 93 -0.18 -0.12 0.63
N ILE A 94 -0.33 1.18 0.87
CA ILE A 94 -0.26 1.81 2.19
C ILE A 94 -1.31 1.21 3.13
N GLU A 95 -2.56 1.05 2.68
CA GLU A 95 -3.62 0.43 3.46
C GLU A 95 -3.31 -1.03 3.81
N SER A 96 -2.81 -1.79 2.85
CA SER A 96 -2.45 -3.20 3.06
C SER A 96 -1.40 -3.35 4.17
N ILE A 97 -0.32 -2.55 4.10
CA ILE A 97 0.75 -2.59 5.09
C ILE A 97 0.25 -2.10 6.46
N ALA A 98 -0.54 -1.01 6.50
CA ALA A 98 -1.10 -0.49 7.74
C ALA A 98 -2.01 -1.52 8.45
N ASN A 99 -2.82 -2.26 7.69
CA ASN A 99 -3.64 -3.34 8.24
C ASN A 99 -2.81 -4.48 8.80
N GLN A 100 -1.68 -4.83 8.17
CA GLN A 100 -0.74 -5.82 8.71
C GLN A 100 -0.08 -5.33 10.00
N ILE A 101 0.28 -4.05 10.10
CA ILE A 101 0.78 -3.42 11.33
C ILE A 101 -0.26 -3.52 12.45
N PHE A 102 -1.52 -3.19 12.17
CA PHE A 102 -2.60 -3.32 13.17
C PHE A 102 -2.83 -4.77 13.59
N LYS A 103 -2.80 -5.71 12.64
CA LYS A 103 -2.92 -7.14 12.93
C LYS A 103 -1.81 -7.61 13.87
N ALA A 104 -0.57 -7.26 13.61
CA ALA A 104 0.56 -7.60 14.47
C ALA A 104 0.41 -7.06 15.90
N VAL A 105 -0.17 -5.86 16.06
CA VAL A 105 -0.45 -5.28 17.39
C VAL A 105 -1.66 -5.93 18.07
N ILE A 106 -2.68 -6.32 17.32
CA ILE A 106 -3.84 -7.07 17.87
C ILE A 106 -3.37 -8.43 18.38
N GLU A 107 -2.54 -9.14 17.64
CA GLU A 107 -1.97 -10.43 18.01
C GLU A 107 -1.02 -10.32 19.22
N GLN A 108 -0.27 -9.22 19.29
CA GLN A 108 0.70 -8.96 20.37
C GLN A 108 0.55 -7.52 20.89
N PRO A 109 -0.39 -7.25 21.84
CA PRO A 109 -0.68 -5.92 22.36
C PRO A 109 0.54 -5.19 22.97
N LYS A 110 1.52 -5.94 23.46
CA LYS A 110 2.81 -5.40 23.95
C LYS A 110 3.57 -4.57 22.90
N LYS A 111 3.28 -4.76 21.61
CA LYS A 111 3.89 -4.01 20.50
C LYS A 111 3.26 -2.64 20.25
N ALA A 112 2.12 -2.32 20.89
CA ALA A 112 1.42 -1.03 20.70
C ALA A 112 2.30 0.22 20.91
N PRO A 113 3.23 0.28 21.86
CA PRO A 113 4.14 1.43 21.98
C PRO A 113 5.03 1.68 20.76
N GLN A 114 5.37 0.63 20.00
CA GLN A 114 6.24 0.70 18.83
C GLN A 114 5.58 1.41 17.65
N ILE A 115 4.23 1.44 17.58
CA ILE A 115 3.48 2.07 16.49
C ILE A 115 2.98 3.49 16.82
N ARG A 116 3.36 4.09 17.94
CA ARG A 116 2.89 5.44 18.31
C ARG A 116 3.22 6.47 17.25
N ARG A 117 4.47 6.49 16.75
CA ARG A 117 4.91 7.45 15.74
C ARG A 117 4.18 7.23 14.41
N PHE A 118 3.89 5.98 14.08
CA PHE A 118 3.08 5.61 12.92
C PHE A 118 1.66 6.19 13.05
N MET A 119 1.04 6.06 14.22
CA MET A 119 -0.31 6.54 14.50
C MET A 119 -0.44 8.06 14.63
N ASP A 120 0.57 8.70 15.25
CA ASP A 120 0.47 10.12 15.60
C ASP A 120 1.04 11.04 14.51
N TYR A 121 1.84 10.50 13.59
CA TYR A 121 2.51 11.29 12.58
C TYR A 121 2.34 10.74 11.15
N TYR A 122 2.68 9.47 10.88
CA TYR A 122 2.74 8.98 9.50
C TYR A 122 1.36 8.89 8.87
N LEU A 123 0.40 8.22 9.49
CA LEU A 123 -0.97 8.12 8.96
C LEU A 123 -1.65 9.48 8.79
N PRO A 124 -1.65 10.39 9.80
CA PRO A 124 -2.25 11.71 9.63
C PRO A 124 -1.58 12.56 8.56
N THR A 125 -0.26 12.42 8.36
CA THR A 125 0.46 13.16 7.32
C THR A 125 0.11 12.63 5.95
N THR A 126 -0.01 11.31 5.77
CA THR A 126 -0.49 10.69 4.52
C THR A 126 -1.88 11.22 4.15
N LEU A 127 -2.82 11.25 5.10
CA LEU A 127 -4.15 11.82 4.87
C LEU A 127 -4.08 13.29 4.43
N LYS A 128 -3.25 14.11 5.08
CA LYS A 128 -3.08 15.52 4.70
C LYS A 128 -2.56 15.70 3.28
N MET A 129 -1.61 14.86 2.85
CA MET A 129 -1.08 14.89 1.48
C MET A 129 -2.17 14.56 0.46
N LEU A 130 -3.00 13.54 0.72
CA LEU A 130 -4.11 13.17 -0.16
C LEU A 130 -5.17 14.25 -0.25
N VAL A 131 -5.56 14.86 0.87
CA VAL A 131 -6.50 16.00 0.89
C VAL A 131 -5.95 17.17 0.07
N ALA A 132 -4.65 17.46 0.19
CA ALA A 132 -4.03 18.53 -0.58
C ALA A 132 -4.03 18.20 -2.08
N PHE A 133 -3.69 16.96 -2.44
CA PHE A 133 -3.69 16.49 -3.83
C PHE A 133 -5.09 16.60 -4.44
N ARG A 134 -6.11 16.04 -3.77
CA ARG A 134 -7.49 16.11 -4.22
C ARG A 134 -7.97 17.55 -4.44
N ARG A 135 -7.65 18.46 -3.53
CA ARG A 135 -8.03 19.89 -3.68
C ARG A 135 -7.40 20.53 -4.90
N MET A 136 -6.17 20.17 -5.26
CA MET A 136 -5.53 20.66 -6.49
C MET A 136 -6.21 20.09 -7.73
N GLU A 137 -6.63 18.83 -7.70
CA GLU A 137 -7.37 18.19 -8.81
C GLU A 137 -8.77 18.80 -8.99
N GLU A 138 -9.56 18.86 -7.92
CA GLU A 138 -10.92 19.44 -7.94
C GLU A 138 -10.91 20.94 -8.34
N GLY A 139 -9.88 21.68 -7.92
CA GLY A 139 -9.71 23.08 -8.24
C GLY A 139 -9.15 23.34 -9.64
N ASN A 140 -8.82 22.29 -10.42
CA ASN A 140 -8.13 22.39 -11.70
C ASN A 140 -6.93 23.37 -11.64
N VAL A 141 -6.17 23.30 -10.52
CA VAL A 141 -5.04 24.19 -10.30
C VAL A 141 -3.92 23.79 -11.26
N THR A 142 -3.56 24.71 -12.16
CA THR A 142 -2.52 24.52 -13.19
C THR A 142 -1.31 25.40 -12.92
N GLY A 143 -0.19 25.01 -13.51
CA GLY A 143 1.07 25.76 -13.46
C GLY A 143 2.19 24.98 -12.76
N GLU A 144 3.41 25.38 -13.02
CA GLU A 144 4.64 24.70 -12.60
C GLU A 144 4.68 24.40 -11.10
N SER A 145 4.23 25.30 -10.25
CA SER A 145 4.19 25.10 -8.80
C SER A 145 3.22 24.00 -8.38
N ALA A 146 2.07 23.89 -9.06
CA ALA A 146 1.07 22.86 -8.79
C ALA A 146 1.56 21.49 -9.28
N ASP A 147 2.17 21.44 -10.46
CA ASP A 147 2.72 20.20 -11.02
C ASP A 147 3.88 19.67 -10.18
N ASN A 148 4.76 20.57 -9.72
CA ASN A 148 5.82 20.22 -8.77
C ASN A 148 5.25 19.71 -7.43
N ALA A 149 4.16 20.31 -6.93
CA ALA A 149 3.53 19.85 -5.69
C ALA A 149 2.93 18.44 -5.86
N ARG A 150 2.22 18.17 -6.98
CA ARG A 150 1.70 16.83 -7.30
C ARG A 150 2.80 15.79 -7.36
N GLN A 151 3.86 16.10 -8.10
CA GLN A 151 5.00 15.20 -8.24
C GLN A 151 5.63 14.88 -6.87
N ARG A 152 5.85 15.89 -6.04
CA ARG A 152 6.39 15.69 -4.68
C ARG A 152 5.47 14.85 -3.79
N ILE A 153 4.15 14.94 -3.95
CA ILE A 153 3.21 14.09 -3.21
C ILE A 153 3.37 12.63 -3.65
N ARG A 154 3.42 12.33 -4.96
CA ARG A 154 3.64 10.96 -5.46
C ARG A 154 4.93 10.37 -4.90
N GLU A 155 6.04 11.09 -5.01
CA GLU A 155 7.34 10.66 -4.46
C GLU A 155 7.28 10.45 -2.93
N SER A 156 6.51 11.29 -2.22
CA SER A 156 6.33 11.15 -0.78
C SER A 156 5.49 9.93 -0.42
N LEU A 157 4.53 9.52 -1.24
CA LEU A 157 3.77 8.28 -1.02
C LEU A 157 4.66 7.04 -1.15
N ASP A 158 5.60 7.02 -2.08
CA ASP A 158 6.59 5.93 -2.17
C ASP A 158 7.47 5.85 -0.92
N MET A 159 7.91 7.01 -0.40
CA MET A 159 8.65 7.05 0.87
C MET A 159 7.80 6.58 2.06
N VAL A 160 6.50 6.86 2.05
CA VAL A 160 5.56 6.36 3.08
C VAL A 160 5.44 4.85 3.01
N ILE A 161 5.31 4.27 1.81
CA ILE A 161 5.27 2.81 1.61
C ILE A 161 6.53 2.16 2.19
N GLU A 162 7.70 2.71 1.86
CA GLU A 162 8.97 2.20 2.39
C GLU A 162 9.04 2.31 3.92
N ALA A 163 8.63 3.45 4.48
CA ALA A 163 8.61 3.65 5.93
C ALA A 163 7.65 2.70 6.65
N PHE A 164 6.48 2.41 6.05
CA PHE A 164 5.51 1.46 6.61
C PHE A 164 6.03 0.03 6.56
N ASN A 165 6.67 -0.38 5.45
CA ASN A 165 7.31 -1.69 5.36
C ASN A 165 8.42 -1.85 6.42
N LYS A 166 9.25 -0.83 6.63
CA LYS A 166 10.26 -0.83 7.70
C LYS A 166 9.63 -0.92 9.10
N GLN A 167 8.51 -0.21 9.31
CA GLN A 167 7.78 -0.31 10.58
C GLN A 167 7.20 -1.70 10.80
N LEU A 168 6.62 -2.31 9.77
CA LEU A 168 6.09 -3.68 9.81
C LEU A 168 7.21 -4.68 10.12
N ALA A 169 8.35 -4.59 9.42
CA ALA A 169 9.50 -5.45 9.66
C ALA A 169 9.98 -5.38 11.12
N ARG A 170 10.08 -4.19 11.69
CA ARG A 170 10.47 -3.99 13.10
C ARG A 170 9.54 -4.70 14.09
N LEU A 171 8.25 -4.77 13.80
CA LEU A 171 7.30 -5.48 14.67
C LEU A 171 7.57 -7.00 14.74
N TYR A 172 8.28 -7.56 13.76
CA TYR A 172 8.60 -8.98 13.70
C TYR A 172 10.09 -9.29 14.02
N GLU A 173 10.94 -8.25 14.23
CA GLU A 173 12.37 -8.45 14.54
C GLU A 173 12.57 -9.26 15.83
N ASP A 174 11.82 -8.92 16.88
CA ASP A 174 11.91 -9.64 18.17
C ASP A 174 11.49 -11.11 18.01
N ASP A 175 10.40 -11.37 17.28
CA ASP A 175 9.89 -12.73 17.04
C ASP A 175 10.89 -13.57 16.24
N ALA A 176 11.56 -12.96 15.26
CA ALA A 176 12.59 -13.61 14.45
C ALA A 176 13.83 -13.98 15.30
N LEU A 177 14.20 -13.11 16.23
CA LEU A 177 15.32 -13.34 17.14
C LEU A 177 15.01 -14.47 18.13
N ASP A 178 13.80 -14.48 18.70
CA ASP A 178 13.34 -15.53 19.61
C ASP A 178 13.36 -16.92 18.92
N ILE A 179 12.80 -17.00 17.69
CA ILE A 179 12.81 -18.23 16.89
C ILE A 179 14.24 -18.71 16.57
N THR A 180 15.15 -17.79 16.24
CA THR A 180 16.55 -18.14 15.97
C THR A 180 17.21 -18.75 17.21
N THR A 181 16.94 -18.18 18.37
CA THR A 181 17.43 -18.68 19.66
C THR A 181 16.88 -20.09 19.96
N ASP A 182 15.57 -20.30 19.74
CA ASP A 182 14.93 -21.60 19.94
C ASP A 182 15.50 -22.67 18.99
N ILE A 183 15.80 -22.29 17.73
CA ILE A 183 16.45 -23.19 16.76
C ILE A 183 17.85 -23.59 17.25
N ASP A 184 18.65 -22.65 17.75
CA ASP A 184 19.99 -22.92 18.27
C ASP A 184 19.96 -23.87 19.48
N VAL A 185 18.98 -23.70 20.38
CA VAL A 185 18.74 -24.59 21.52
C VAL A 185 18.31 -25.96 21.03
N LEU A 186 17.39 -26.07 20.10
CA LEU A 186 16.93 -27.32 19.51
C LEU A 186 18.09 -28.07 18.83
N GLU A 187 18.89 -27.40 18.02
CA GLU A 187 20.07 -28.00 17.38
C GLU A 187 21.04 -28.54 18.42
N THR A 188 21.25 -27.80 19.50
CA THR A 188 22.14 -28.23 20.58
C THR A 188 21.62 -29.51 21.25
N MET A 189 20.32 -29.59 21.54
CA MET A 189 19.69 -30.80 22.10
C MET A 189 19.76 -31.96 21.15
N LEU A 190 19.45 -31.79 19.87
CA LEU A 190 19.50 -32.83 18.86
C LEU A 190 20.93 -33.39 18.67
N LYS A 191 21.96 -32.53 18.78
CA LYS A 191 23.37 -32.96 18.77
C LYS A 191 23.74 -33.77 20.01
N GLN A 192 23.28 -33.35 21.20
CA GLN A 192 23.52 -34.06 22.46
C GLN A 192 22.85 -35.44 22.47
N ASP A 193 21.65 -35.56 21.90
CA ASP A 193 20.91 -36.82 21.79
C ASP A 193 21.40 -37.71 20.64
N GLY A 194 22.39 -37.28 19.85
CA GLY A 194 22.94 -38.03 18.73
C GLY A 194 21.97 -38.19 17.55
N LEU A 195 20.94 -37.37 17.48
CA LEU A 195 19.90 -37.41 16.43
C LEU A 195 20.29 -36.67 15.16
N ILE A 196 21.26 -35.76 15.22
CA ILE A 196 21.86 -35.09 14.08
C ILE A 196 23.39 -35.07 14.19
N ASP A 197 24.06 -35.25 13.06
CA ASP A 197 25.50 -35.14 12.97
C ASP A 197 25.92 -33.67 12.91
N SER A 198 27.07 -33.33 13.46
CA SER A 198 27.62 -31.96 13.49
C SER A 198 27.99 -31.39 12.10
N GLY A 199 27.44 -31.94 11.02
CA GLY A 199 27.81 -31.71 9.62
C GLY A 199 26.94 -30.74 8.83
N LEU A 200 25.90 -30.09 9.39
CA LEU A 200 25.16 -29.00 8.71
C LEU A 200 25.88 -27.68 8.88
N ARG A 201 27.11 -27.59 8.34
CA ARG A 201 27.78 -26.30 8.16
C ARG A 201 27.06 -25.57 7.03
N THR A 202 26.48 -24.45 7.38
CA THR A 202 26.11 -23.35 6.46
C THR A 202 27.13 -23.21 5.35
N ARG A 203 26.74 -23.47 4.10
CA ARG A 203 27.47 -23.04 2.91
C ARG A 203 27.34 -21.52 2.82
N THR A 204 28.16 -20.80 3.60
CA THR A 204 28.51 -19.44 3.22
C THR A 204 29.41 -19.55 1.99
N SER A 205 28.90 -19.13 0.85
CA SER A 205 29.65 -18.99 -0.38
C SER A 205 30.71 -17.92 -0.19
N THR A 206 31.92 -18.32 0.09
CA THR A 206 33.10 -17.49 -0.12
C THR A 206 33.46 -17.70 -1.59
N GLY A 207 33.11 -16.71 -2.43
CA GLY A 207 33.71 -16.56 -3.75
C GLY A 207 35.13 -16.05 -3.56
N GLU A 208 36.12 -16.87 -3.85
CA GLU A 208 37.47 -16.42 -4.09
C GLU A 208 37.76 -16.40 -5.59
N GLU A 209 38.26 -15.26 -5.98
CA GLU A 209 38.85 -14.93 -7.26
C GLU A 209 39.97 -15.91 -7.69
N LYS A 210 40.00 -16.17 -9.00
CA LYS A 210 41.22 -16.13 -9.80
C LYS A 210 40.88 -15.84 -11.25
#